data_89d0898dda5566c032cebbe447971a12
#
_entry.id   89d0898dda5566c032cebbe447971a12
#
_cell.length_a   1.000
_cell.length_b   1.000
_cell.length_c   1.000
_cell.angle_alpha   90.00
_cell.angle_beta   90.00
_cell.angle_gamma   90.00
#
_symmetry.space_group_name_H-M   'P 1'
#
loop_
_entity.id
_entity.type
_entity.pdbx_description
1 polymer ?
#
loop_
_entity_poly.entity_id
_entity_poly.type
_entity_poly.pdbx_seq_one_letter_code
_entity_poly.pdbx_strand_id
1 'polypeptide(L)'
;MNKTQLFQKTAPYHSLFKEATDLGTRFHHIFNNEEEYFDDMSNSWFGLTSKKGGWDSLRHYEIMASGSLLLFRDYDKKSKQCSPQNLPCFSYSSMEELEILMNRLVVDNKPTDEYLEMLFLQREWLLKYGTTEARALYIIKTIIKNKK
;
A
#
# COMPACT_ATOMS: atom_id res chain seq x y z
N MET A 1 -16.31 -6.12 7.19
CA MET A 1 -15.54 -4.90 6.82
C MET A 1 -16.53 -3.87 6.30
N ASN A 2 -16.67 -2.73 6.98
CA ASN A 2 -17.49 -1.63 6.48
C ASN A 2 -16.57 -0.53 5.94
N LYS A 3 -16.07 -0.72 4.73
CA LYS A 3 -15.30 0.30 4.02
C LYS A 3 -16.27 1.32 3.42
N THR A 4 -15.98 2.60 3.52
CA THR A 4 -16.86 3.69 3.09
C THR A 4 -16.38 4.41 1.84
N GLN A 5 -15.15 4.18 1.42
CA GLN A 5 -14.55 4.83 0.25
C GLN A 5 -13.67 3.86 -0.55
N LEU A 6 -13.49 4.17 -1.83
CA LEU A 6 -12.74 3.30 -2.73
C LEU A 6 -11.23 3.34 -2.45
N PHE A 7 -10.65 4.53 -2.28
CA PHE A 7 -9.23 4.72 -1.96
C PHE A 7 -9.01 5.93 -1.06
N GLN A 8 -7.84 5.97 -0.39
CA GLN A 8 -7.48 7.04 0.53
C GLN A 8 -7.34 8.41 -0.16
N LYS A 9 -7.69 9.48 0.52
CA LYS A 9 -7.57 10.88 0.05
C LYS A 9 -6.12 11.27 -0.25
N THR A 10 -5.16 10.63 0.42
CA THR A 10 -3.72 10.84 0.22
C THR A 10 -3.12 9.97 -0.88
N ALA A 11 -3.92 9.43 -1.80
CA ALA A 11 -3.41 8.74 -2.97
C ALA A 11 -2.31 9.57 -3.65
N PRO A 12 -1.22 8.94 -4.14
CA PRO A 12 -0.10 9.68 -4.68
C PRO A 12 -0.55 10.58 -5.82
N TYR A 13 -0.05 11.82 -5.81
CA TYR A 13 -0.23 12.75 -6.91
C TYR A 13 0.28 12.09 -8.19
N HIS A 14 -0.63 11.91 -9.11
CA HIS A 14 -0.36 11.25 -10.36
C HIS A 14 -1.22 11.87 -11.44
N SER A 15 -0.63 12.13 -12.60
CA SER A 15 -1.37 12.60 -13.77
C SER A 15 -2.54 11.69 -14.17
N LEU A 16 -2.56 10.47 -13.66
CA LEU A 16 -3.63 9.49 -13.83
C LEU A 16 -4.79 9.65 -12.83
N PHE A 17 -4.59 10.36 -11.73
CA PHE A 17 -5.62 10.58 -10.71
C PHE A 17 -6.07 12.03 -10.72
N LYS A 18 -6.84 12.43 -11.75
CA LYS A 18 -7.41 13.78 -11.80
C LYS A 18 -8.15 14.15 -10.52
N GLU A 19 -8.95 13.21 -9.99
CA GLU A 19 -9.73 13.40 -8.76
C GLU A 19 -8.84 13.54 -7.52
N ALA A 20 -7.73 12.82 -7.46
CA ALA A 20 -6.73 13.01 -6.41
C ALA A 20 -5.90 14.29 -6.59
N THR A 21 -5.86 14.85 -7.82
CA THR A 21 -5.18 16.12 -8.12
C THR A 21 -6.05 17.34 -7.83
N ASP A 22 -7.37 17.22 -7.92
CA ASP A 22 -8.30 18.29 -7.58
C ASP A 22 -8.40 18.54 -6.07
N LEU A 23 -7.98 17.59 -5.26
CA LEU A 23 -7.66 17.80 -3.84
C LEU A 23 -6.36 18.62 -3.64
N GLY A 24 -5.71 18.98 -4.72
CA GLY A 24 -5.01 20.27 -5.00
C GLY A 24 -3.76 20.55 -4.23
N THR A 25 -3.19 19.67 -3.43
CA THR A 25 -2.16 20.14 -2.53
C THR A 25 -0.94 19.23 -2.48
N ARG A 26 0.05 19.62 -3.24
CA ARG A 26 1.36 18.97 -3.26
C ARG A 26 2.03 18.85 -1.89
N PHE A 27 1.61 19.62 -0.88
CA PHE A 27 2.31 19.76 0.38
C PHE A 27 1.45 20.12 1.59
N HIS A 28 0.13 20.13 1.49
CA HIS A 28 -0.69 20.40 2.66
C HIS A 28 -1.08 19.09 3.34
N HIS A 29 -0.92 19.07 4.65
CA HIS A 29 -1.51 18.03 5.46
C HIS A 29 -3.03 18.14 5.31
N ILE A 30 -3.63 17.16 4.63
CA ILE A 30 -5.08 17.08 4.45
C ILE A 30 -5.75 16.80 5.80
N PHE A 31 -5.00 16.18 6.70
CA PHE A 31 -5.45 15.76 8.02
C PHE A 31 -4.85 16.64 9.11
N ASN A 32 -5.64 16.93 10.14
CA ASN A 32 -5.21 17.74 11.28
C ASN A 32 -4.37 16.92 12.28
N ASN A 33 -4.53 15.62 12.29
CA ASN A 33 -3.84 14.70 13.18
C ASN A 33 -3.65 13.32 12.55
N GLU A 34 -2.90 12.49 13.23
CA GLU A 34 -2.55 11.13 12.77
C GLU A 34 -3.75 10.18 12.77
N GLU A 35 -4.69 10.37 13.69
CA GLU A 35 -5.90 9.55 13.80
C GLU A 35 -6.76 9.70 12.54
N GLU A 36 -7.04 10.94 12.11
CA GLU A 36 -7.78 11.22 10.87
C GLU A 36 -7.09 10.58 9.64
N TYR A 37 -5.76 10.58 9.60
CA TYR A 37 -4.99 9.99 8.52
C TYR A 37 -5.15 8.45 8.48
N PHE A 38 -5.05 7.79 9.63
CA PHE A 38 -5.24 6.34 9.70
C PHE A 38 -6.70 5.94 9.51
N ASP A 39 -7.65 6.74 9.97
CA ASP A 39 -9.07 6.54 9.71
C ASP A 39 -9.39 6.60 8.22
N ASP A 40 -8.84 7.56 7.49
CA ASP A 40 -8.99 7.65 6.04
C ASP A 40 -8.49 6.38 5.34
N MET A 41 -7.32 5.88 5.70
CA MET A 41 -6.80 4.64 5.15
C MET A 41 -7.64 3.43 5.56
N SER A 42 -8.01 3.30 6.82
CA SER A 42 -8.76 2.14 7.32
C SER A 42 -10.17 2.04 6.73
N ASN A 43 -10.77 3.16 6.35
CA ASN A 43 -12.07 3.24 5.68
C ASN A 43 -12.00 3.03 4.15
N SER A 44 -10.81 2.92 3.58
CA SER A 44 -10.59 2.72 2.15
C SER A 44 -10.48 1.24 1.79
N TRP A 45 -11.09 0.81 0.68
CA TRP A 45 -10.87 -0.51 0.13
C TRP A 45 -9.42 -0.68 -0.32
N PHE A 46 -8.89 0.31 -1.02
CA PHE A 46 -7.57 0.28 -1.63
C PHE A 46 -6.68 1.39 -1.11
N GLY A 47 -5.41 1.06 -0.90
CA GLY A 47 -4.34 1.99 -0.69
C GLY A 47 -3.47 2.12 -1.93
N LEU A 48 -3.51 3.28 -2.59
CA LEU A 48 -2.77 3.53 -3.82
C LEU A 48 -1.39 4.08 -3.51
N THR A 49 -0.37 3.51 -4.14
CA THR A 49 1.01 3.99 -3.98
C THR A 49 1.80 3.90 -5.29
N SER A 50 2.92 4.59 -5.32
CA SER A 50 3.87 4.57 -6.43
C SER A 50 5.29 4.72 -5.93
N LYS A 51 6.26 4.36 -6.77
CA LYS A 51 7.67 4.70 -6.54
C LYS A 51 7.83 6.23 -6.44
N LYS A 52 8.58 6.68 -5.43
CA LYS A 52 9.04 8.07 -5.30
C LYS A 52 10.57 8.12 -5.40
N GLY A 53 11.28 8.47 -4.35
CA GLY A 53 12.75 8.40 -4.31
C GLY A 53 13.29 6.97 -4.35
N GLY A 54 12.50 6.00 -3.91
CA GLY A 54 12.80 4.58 -3.90
C GLY A 54 11.54 3.74 -4.01
N TRP A 55 11.72 2.41 -4.03
CA TRP A 55 10.62 1.45 -4.03
C TRP A 55 10.14 1.10 -2.62
N ASP A 56 10.92 1.40 -1.60
CA ASP A 56 10.59 1.19 -0.19
C ASP A 56 10.17 2.52 0.43
N SER A 57 9.00 2.55 1.03
CA SER A 57 8.40 3.74 1.64
C SER A 57 7.53 3.34 2.82
N LEU A 58 7.56 4.13 3.88
CA LEU A 58 6.73 3.92 5.07
C LEU A 58 5.25 3.77 4.73
N ARG A 59 4.77 4.54 3.75
CA ARG A 59 3.37 4.49 3.29
C ARG A 59 2.88 3.10 2.90
N HIS A 60 3.74 2.24 2.35
CA HIS A 60 3.31 0.88 1.98
C HIS A 60 2.92 0.07 3.22
N TYR A 61 3.69 0.25 4.30
CA TYR A 61 3.46 -0.42 5.58
C TYR A 61 2.24 0.16 6.30
N GLU A 62 2.05 1.47 6.25
CA GLU A 62 0.89 2.17 6.80
C GLU A 62 -0.42 1.71 6.13
N ILE A 63 -0.46 1.62 4.80
CA ILE A 63 -1.59 1.11 4.04
C ILE A 63 -1.94 -0.32 4.46
N MET A 64 -0.94 -1.21 4.49
CA MET A 64 -1.17 -2.60 4.89
C MET A 64 -1.58 -2.73 6.35
N ALA A 65 -1.00 -1.92 7.25
CA ALA A 65 -1.32 -1.92 8.67
C ALA A 65 -2.75 -1.43 8.95
N SER A 66 -3.25 -0.48 8.16
CA SER A 66 -4.62 0.02 8.26
C SER A 66 -5.68 -0.93 7.69
N GLY A 67 -5.26 -2.05 7.08
CA GLY A 67 -6.16 -3.04 6.50
C GLY A 67 -6.77 -2.60 5.15
N SER A 68 -6.14 -1.69 4.44
CA SER A 68 -6.42 -1.39 3.04
C SER A 68 -5.57 -2.26 2.13
N LEU A 69 -6.14 -2.67 0.99
CA LEU A 69 -5.42 -3.46 0.03
C LEU A 69 -4.45 -2.59 -0.77
N LEU A 70 -3.16 -2.89 -0.70
CA LEU A 70 -2.11 -2.14 -1.38
C LEU A 70 -2.13 -2.40 -2.89
N LEU A 71 -2.34 -1.35 -3.67
CA LEU A 71 -2.16 -1.33 -5.12
C LEU A 71 -0.94 -0.46 -5.45
N PHE A 72 0.03 -1.02 -6.15
CA PHE A 72 1.31 -0.37 -6.36
C PHE A 72 1.56 -0.14 -7.85
N ARG A 73 1.66 1.13 -8.24
CA ARG A 73 1.93 1.47 -9.63
C ARG A 73 3.31 1.02 -10.08
N ASP A 74 3.35 0.33 -11.23
CA ASP A 74 4.57 -0.15 -11.89
C ASP A 74 5.46 -1.06 -11.01
N TYR A 75 4.88 -1.74 -10.01
CA TYR A 75 5.66 -2.60 -9.11
C TYR A 75 6.34 -3.76 -9.84
N ASP A 76 5.72 -4.26 -10.89
CA ASP A 76 6.27 -5.27 -11.80
C ASP A 76 7.58 -4.84 -12.48
N LYS A 77 7.80 -3.52 -12.65
CA LYS A 77 9.02 -2.93 -13.19
C LYS A 77 10.15 -2.78 -12.16
N LYS A 78 9.89 -3.15 -10.90
CA LYS A 78 10.87 -3.08 -9.83
C LYS A 78 11.96 -4.12 -10.03
N SER A 79 13.24 -3.71 -9.95
CA SER A 79 14.37 -4.65 -9.91
C SER A 79 14.24 -5.60 -8.72
N LYS A 80 14.53 -6.88 -8.94
CA LYS A 80 14.54 -7.92 -7.88
C LYS A 80 15.52 -7.63 -6.75
N GLN A 81 16.53 -6.80 -7.01
CA GLN A 81 17.52 -6.39 -6.01
C GLN A 81 17.04 -5.25 -5.11
N CYS A 82 15.97 -4.54 -5.50
CA CYS A 82 15.44 -3.44 -4.71
C CYS A 82 14.50 -3.94 -3.59
N SER A 83 14.56 -3.28 -2.43
CA SER A 83 13.58 -3.43 -1.35
C SER A 83 12.26 -2.69 -1.71
N PRO A 84 11.12 -3.12 -1.19
CA PRO A 84 10.86 -4.36 -0.46
C PRO A 84 10.84 -5.57 -1.41
N GLN A 85 11.35 -6.70 -0.93
CA GLN A 85 11.33 -7.93 -1.72
C GLN A 85 10.06 -8.72 -1.47
N ASN A 86 9.50 -9.29 -2.55
CA ASN A 86 8.33 -10.16 -2.49
C ASN A 86 7.14 -9.55 -1.73
N LEU A 87 6.97 -8.22 -1.82
CA LEU A 87 5.82 -7.54 -1.26
C LEU A 87 4.55 -7.99 -2.01
N PRO A 88 3.58 -8.61 -1.33
CA PRO A 88 2.34 -8.99 -1.97
C PRO A 88 1.54 -7.73 -2.30
N CYS A 89 1.35 -7.46 -3.57
CA CYS A 89 0.51 -6.36 -4.03
C CYS A 89 0.09 -6.58 -5.48
N PHE A 90 -0.99 -5.95 -5.89
CA PHE A 90 -1.32 -5.85 -7.30
C PHE A 90 -0.57 -4.66 -7.92
N SER A 91 0.04 -4.91 -9.09
CA SER A 91 0.64 -3.86 -9.92
C SER A 91 -0.37 -3.33 -10.92
N TYR A 92 -0.27 -2.06 -11.26
CA TYR A 92 -1.02 -1.41 -12.35
C TYR A 92 -0.14 -0.33 -12.99
N SER A 93 -0.33 -0.06 -14.28
CA SER A 93 0.46 0.92 -15.03
C SER A 93 -0.38 2.05 -15.63
N SER A 94 -1.70 1.85 -15.74
CA SER A 94 -2.64 2.84 -16.30
C SER A 94 -3.90 2.98 -15.44
N MET A 95 -4.70 4.00 -15.71
CA MET A 95 -6.02 4.16 -15.06
C MET A 95 -6.96 3.05 -15.44
N GLU A 96 -6.95 2.66 -16.70
CA GLU A 96 -7.79 1.58 -17.21
C GLU A 96 -7.50 0.26 -16.48
N GLU A 97 -6.22 -0.09 -16.33
CA GLU A 97 -5.81 -1.27 -15.55
C GLU A 97 -6.24 -1.17 -14.09
N LEU A 98 -6.10 0.02 -13.49
CA LEU A 98 -6.52 0.26 -12.11
C LEU A 98 -8.04 0.07 -11.94
N GLU A 99 -8.84 0.64 -12.84
CA GLU A 99 -10.32 0.52 -12.81
C GLU A 99 -10.76 -0.93 -12.97
N ILE A 100 -10.18 -1.65 -13.94
CA ILE A 100 -10.45 -3.07 -14.13
C ILE A 100 -10.12 -3.86 -12.88
N LEU A 101 -8.96 -3.59 -12.28
CA LEU A 101 -8.49 -4.26 -11.07
C LEU A 101 -9.42 -3.99 -9.88
N MET A 102 -9.79 -2.74 -9.64
CA MET A 102 -10.68 -2.37 -8.54
C MET A 102 -12.07 -3.00 -8.70
N ASN A 103 -12.64 -2.95 -9.90
CA ASN A 103 -13.95 -3.54 -10.19
C ASN A 103 -13.97 -5.08 -10.08
N ARG A 104 -12.82 -5.73 -10.36
CA ARG A 104 -12.66 -7.17 -10.16
C ARG A 104 -12.58 -7.54 -8.68
N LEU A 105 -11.92 -6.73 -7.86
CA LEU A 105 -11.64 -7.04 -6.47
C LEU A 105 -12.77 -6.66 -5.52
N VAL A 106 -13.57 -5.65 -5.87
CA VAL A 106 -14.73 -5.21 -5.06
C VAL A 106 -15.95 -5.11 -5.96
N VAL A 107 -16.95 -5.96 -5.71
CA VAL A 107 -18.21 -6.05 -6.47
C VAL A 107 -19.37 -5.74 -5.53
N ASP A 108 -20.25 -4.84 -5.93
CA ASP A 108 -21.42 -4.42 -5.12
C ASP A 108 -21.03 -4.01 -3.69
N ASN A 109 -19.93 -3.27 -3.56
CA ASN A 109 -19.36 -2.86 -2.28
C ASN A 109 -19.02 -4.02 -1.33
N LYS A 110 -18.66 -5.17 -1.89
CA LYS A 110 -18.21 -6.36 -1.16
C LYS A 110 -16.88 -6.84 -1.71
N PRO A 111 -15.94 -7.26 -0.84
CA PRO A 111 -14.67 -7.81 -1.27
C PRO A 111 -14.88 -9.20 -1.88
N THR A 112 -14.17 -9.50 -2.95
CA THR A 112 -14.09 -10.85 -3.52
C THR A 112 -13.11 -11.72 -2.73
N ASP A 113 -13.13 -13.03 -2.98
CA ASP A 113 -12.17 -13.96 -2.37
C ASP A 113 -10.73 -13.60 -2.74
N GLU A 114 -10.49 -13.15 -3.98
CA GLU A 114 -9.17 -12.68 -4.43
C GLU A 114 -8.68 -11.45 -3.63
N TYR A 115 -9.57 -10.52 -3.31
CA TYR A 115 -9.27 -9.39 -2.44
C TYR A 115 -8.86 -9.86 -1.04
N LEU A 116 -9.65 -10.76 -0.45
CA LEU A 116 -9.43 -11.26 0.91
C LEU A 116 -8.13 -12.06 1.01
N GLU A 117 -7.85 -12.89 0.03
CA GLU A 117 -6.60 -13.66 -0.05
C GLU A 117 -5.38 -12.73 -0.12
N MET A 118 -5.39 -11.73 -1.00
CA MET A 118 -4.29 -10.79 -1.11
C MET A 118 -4.12 -9.96 0.16
N LEU A 119 -5.21 -9.53 0.78
CA LEU A 119 -5.16 -8.80 2.05
C LEU A 119 -4.54 -9.65 3.17
N PHE A 120 -4.88 -10.94 3.21
CA PHE A 120 -4.27 -11.89 4.14
C PHE A 120 -2.76 -12.03 3.89
N LEU A 121 -2.33 -12.20 2.65
CA LEU A 121 -0.92 -12.29 2.27
C LEU A 121 -0.15 -11.01 2.64
N GLN A 122 -0.74 -9.83 2.45
CA GLN A 122 -0.15 -8.56 2.85
C GLN A 122 0.04 -8.47 4.37
N ARG A 123 -0.95 -8.90 5.14
CA ARG A 123 -0.86 -8.94 6.60
C ARG A 123 0.25 -9.87 7.08
N GLU A 124 0.31 -11.09 6.55
CA GLU A 124 1.35 -12.07 6.88
C GLU A 124 2.75 -11.53 6.54
N TRP A 125 2.89 -10.93 5.37
CA TRP A 125 4.15 -10.31 4.96
C TRP A 125 4.54 -9.15 5.88
N LEU A 126 3.59 -8.28 6.24
CA LEU A 126 3.82 -7.15 7.13
C LEU A 126 4.30 -7.61 8.50
N LEU A 127 3.64 -8.60 9.10
CA LEU A 127 4.02 -9.15 10.39
C LEU A 127 5.41 -9.79 10.35
N LYS A 128 5.75 -10.44 9.25
CA LYS A 128 7.03 -11.15 9.10
C LYS A 128 8.21 -10.24 8.79
N TYR A 129 8.00 -9.15 8.04
CA TYR A 129 9.09 -8.34 7.49
C TYR A 129 8.97 -6.83 7.76
N GLY A 130 7.77 -6.32 7.99
CA GLY A 130 7.48 -4.90 8.02
C GLY A 130 7.43 -4.27 9.40
N THR A 131 7.22 -5.04 10.46
CA THR A 131 7.17 -4.52 11.83
C THR A 131 8.56 -4.11 12.33
N THR A 132 8.60 -3.18 13.26
CA THR A 132 9.85 -2.75 13.92
C THR A 132 10.60 -3.93 14.54
N GLU A 133 9.87 -4.85 15.18
CA GLU A 133 10.43 -6.06 15.78
C GLU A 133 11.05 -6.98 14.72
N ALA A 134 10.33 -7.26 13.64
CA ALA A 134 10.81 -8.09 12.55
C ALA A 134 12.08 -7.53 11.91
N ARG A 135 12.13 -6.22 11.69
CA ARG A 135 13.31 -5.51 11.15
C ARG A 135 14.48 -5.55 12.13
N ALA A 136 14.24 -5.31 13.41
CA ALA A 136 15.28 -5.41 14.44
C ALA A 136 15.87 -6.82 14.50
N LEU A 137 15.04 -7.87 14.51
CA LEU A 137 15.48 -9.26 14.48
C LEU A 137 16.28 -9.60 13.22
N TYR A 138 15.89 -9.08 12.06
CA TYR A 138 16.62 -9.26 10.81
C TYR A 138 18.03 -8.65 10.90
N ILE A 139 18.16 -7.42 11.39
CA ILE A 139 19.45 -6.73 11.58
C ILE A 139 20.35 -7.52 12.53
N ILE A 140 19.85 -7.92 13.68
CA ILE A 140 20.60 -8.69 14.68
C ILE A 140 21.11 -10.01 14.07
N LYS A 141 20.23 -10.77 13.40
CA LYS A 141 20.60 -12.03 12.74
C LYS A 141 21.68 -11.82 11.65
N THR A 142 21.58 -10.73 10.89
CA THR A 142 22.56 -10.41 9.84
C THR A 142 23.92 -10.08 10.43
N ILE A 143 23.97 -9.30 11.50
CA ILE A 143 25.22 -8.96 12.20
C ILE A 143 25.89 -10.21 12.78
N ILE A 144 25.10 -11.10 13.41
CA ILE A 144 25.62 -12.33 14.02
C ILE A 144 26.19 -13.28 12.94
N LYS A 145 25.52 -13.40 11.80
CA LYS A 145 26.00 -14.26 10.70
C LYS A 145 27.31 -13.76 10.08
N ASN A 146 27.49 -12.45 10.00
CA ASN A 146 28.70 -11.85 9.40
C ASN A 146 29.90 -11.78 10.36
N LYS A 147 29.75 -12.21 11.61
CA LYS A 147 30.84 -12.31 12.59
C LYS A 147 31.48 -13.70 12.67
N LYS A 148 31.07 -14.61 11.81
CA LYS A 148 31.69 -15.94 11.62
C LYS A 148 32.50 -15.94 10.33
#